data_c9ed994421dd65a7734f1262a03458f4
#
_entry.id   c9ed994421dd65a7734f1262a03458f4
#
_cell.length_a   1.000
_cell.length_b   1.000
_cell.length_c   1.000
_cell.angle_alpha   90.00
_cell.angle_beta   90.00
_cell.angle_gamma   90.00
#
_symmetry.space_group_name_H-M   'P 1'
#
loop_
_entity.id
_entity.type
_entity.pdbx_description
1 polymer ?
#
loop_
_entity_poly.entity_id
_entity_poly.type
_entity_poly.pdbx_seq_one_letter_code
_entity_poly.pdbx_strand_id
1 'polypeptide(L)'
;MDHRLTIMHRISSAQADMGILSLPPEMDGAIATKLFDSELLCVASAPGFLHGGVNVSPADLDGIPVVGIKPGGVIRPMVENWFATAGVSPKFVIEVGDAGAAIELVRAGLGVTIVTSISLPEHQRAGLISLPLDPIQNFEIGAIVPLMQHPNRAAQALVESLRVSLKN
;
A
#
# COMPACT_ATOMS: atom_id res chain seq x y z
N MET A 1 -5.66 -12.58 -2.73
CA MET A 1 -5.92 -11.12 -2.75
C MET A 1 -5.93 -10.67 -4.21
N ASP A 2 -6.97 -9.99 -4.65
CA ASP A 2 -7.04 -9.57 -6.04
C ASP A 2 -6.10 -8.38 -6.27
N HIS A 3 -5.17 -8.57 -7.17
CA HIS A 3 -4.27 -7.52 -7.59
C HIS A 3 -5.03 -6.47 -8.44
N ARG A 4 -4.49 -5.26 -8.52
CA ARG A 4 -5.03 -4.14 -9.30
C ARG A 4 -5.57 -4.57 -10.67
N LEU A 5 -4.80 -5.36 -11.44
CA LEU A 5 -5.21 -5.83 -12.77
C LEU A 5 -6.47 -6.70 -12.73
N THR A 6 -6.63 -7.54 -11.70
CA THR A 6 -7.84 -8.36 -11.55
C THR A 6 -9.06 -7.50 -11.23
N ILE A 7 -8.92 -6.49 -10.36
CA ILE A 7 -10.01 -5.55 -10.05
C ILE A 7 -10.42 -4.79 -11.32
N MET A 8 -9.45 -4.26 -12.05
CA MET A 8 -9.70 -3.53 -13.30
C MET A 8 -10.38 -4.42 -14.35
N HIS A 9 -9.92 -5.66 -14.50
CA HIS A 9 -10.56 -6.64 -15.40
C HIS A 9 -12.02 -6.92 -15.00
N ARG A 10 -12.31 -7.12 -13.72
CA ARG A 10 -13.68 -7.35 -13.25
C ARG A 10 -14.59 -6.15 -13.48
N ILE A 11 -14.07 -4.94 -13.33
CA ILE A 11 -14.82 -3.72 -13.62
C ILE A 11 -15.09 -3.62 -15.13
N SER A 12 -14.06 -3.78 -15.97
CA SER A 12 -14.22 -3.68 -17.44
C SER A 12 -15.11 -4.77 -18.04
N SER A 13 -15.15 -5.96 -17.43
CA SER A 13 -16.01 -7.07 -17.84
C SER A 13 -17.40 -7.07 -17.17
N ALA A 14 -17.76 -6.00 -16.45
CA ALA A 14 -19.02 -5.88 -15.70
C ALA A 14 -19.26 -6.99 -14.65
N GLN A 15 -18.18 -7.60 -14.14
CA GLN A 15 -18.24 -8.57 -13.05
C GLN A 15 -18.19 -7.88 -11.67
N ALA A 16 -17.91 -6.57 -11.63
CA ALA A 16 -17.97 -5.73 -10.45
C ALA A 16 -18.50 -4.35 -10.84
N ASP A 17 -19.35 -3.79 -9.99
CA ASP A 17 -19.95 -2.46 -10.17
C ASP A 17 -19.01 -1.33 -9.74
N MET A 18 -18.05 -1.63 -8.84
CA MET A 18 -17.01 -0.71 -8.39
C MET A 18 -15.79 -1.47 -7.89
N GLY A 19 -14.66 -0.77 -7.81
CA GLY A 19 -13.43 -1.25 -7.19
C GLY A 19 -12.78 -0.17 -6.36
N ILE A 20 -12.02 -0.58 -5.33
CA ILE A 20 -11.17 0.32 -4.55
C ILE A 20 -9.72 -0.05 -4.85
N LEU A 21 -8.93 0.93 -5.29
CA LEU A 21 -7.52 0.72 -5.63
C LEU A 21 -6.74 2.04 -5.59
N SER A 22 -5.41 1.91 -5.73
CA SER A 22 -4.52 3.08 -5.84
C SER A 22 -4.76 3.85 -7.15
N LEU A 23 -4.81 5.18 -7.07
CA LEU A 23 -4.94 6.08 -8.21
C LEU A 23 -3.55 6.47 -8.79
N PRO A 24 -3.46 6.91 -10.08
CA PRO A 24 -4.52 6.94 -11.08
C PRO A 24 -4.88 5.54 -11.61
N PRO A 25 -6.12 5.32 -12.03
CA PRO A 25 -6.48 4.11 -12.74
C PRO A 25 -5.96 4.17 -14.17
N GLU A 26 -5.30 3.12 -14.60
CA GLU A 26 -4.94 2.93 -16.00
C GLU A 26 -6.11 2.26 -16.74
N MET A 27 -7.25 2.95 -16.80
CA MET A 27 -8.46 2.41 -17.40
C MET A 27 -9.28 3.51 -18.05
N ASP A 28 -9.43 3.43 -19.37
CA ASP A 28 -10.37 4.25 -20.11
C ASP A 28 -11.82 3.84 -19.80
N GLY A 29 -12.73 4.79 -19.83
CA GLY A 29 -14.15 4.52 -19.63
C GLY A 29 -14.56 4.26 -18.17
N ALA A 30 -13.80 4.74 -17.21
CA ALA A 30 -14.14 4.69 -15.79
C ALA A 30 -14.04 6.07 -15.12
N ILE A 31 -14.83 6.24 -14.07
CA ILE A 31 -14.76 7.42 -13.18
C ILE A 31 -13.99 7.02 -11.93
N ALA A 32 -12.90 7.74 -11.66
CA ALA A 32 -12.13 7.61 -10.43
C ALA A 32 -12.53 8.71 -9.45
N THR A 33 -12.80 8.33 -8.21
CA THR A 33 -13.10 9.25 -7.11
C THR A 33 -12.12 9.00 -5.97
N LYS A 34 -11.30 9.99 -5.64
CA LYS A 34 -10.38 9.90 -4.50
C LYS A 34 -11.17 9.72 -3.20
N LEU A 35 -10.75 8.76 -2.39
CA LEU A 35 -11.30 8.48 -1.07
C LEU A 35 -10.39 9.05 0.02
N PHE A 36 -9.10 8.70 0.02
CA PHE A 36 -8.13 9.16 1.01
C PHE A 36 -6.69 9.03 0.49
N ASP A 37 -5.77 9.67 1.20
CA ASP A 37 -4.33 9.49 1.03
C ASP A 37 -3.84 8.38 1.94
N SER A 38 -2.87 7.60 1.48
CA SER A 38 -2.16 6.60 2.26
C SER A 38 -0.65 6.81 2.11
N GLU A 39 0.08 6.54 3.16
CA GLU A 39 1.54 6.61 3.17
C GLU A 39 2.17 5.22 3.32
N LEU A 40 3.43 5.11 2.92
CA LEU A 40 4.25 3.94 3.19
C LEU A 40 4.97 4.12 4.53
N LEU A 41 4.95 3.05 5.32
CA LEU A 41 5.64 2.95 6.61
C LEU A 41 6.69 1.85 6.53
N CYS A 42 7.86 2.10 7.10
CA CYS A 42 8.80 1.05 7.45
C CYS A 42 8.38 0.44 8.78
N VAL A 43 8.26 -0.89 8.82
CA VAL A 43 7.84 -1.66 10.00
C VAL A 43 8.96 -2.61 10.41
N ALA A 44 9.29 -2.62 11.70
CA ALA A 44 10.28 -3.50 12.30
C ALA A 44 9.77 -4.08 13.63
N SER A 45 10.31 -5.22 14.07
CA SER A 45 10.11 -5.71 15.43
C SER A 45 10.90 -4.84 16.41
N ALA A 46 10.30 -4.53 17.57
CA ALA A 46 10.99 -3.77 18.64
C ALA A 46 11.77 -4.70 19.56
N PRO A 47 12.93 -4.30 20.08
CA PRO A 47 13.91 -3.32 19.59
C PRO A 47 14.88 -4.02 18.62
N GLY A 48 14.96 -3.64 17.37
CA GLY A 48 15.77 -4.43 16.47
C GLY A 48 16.52 -3.62 15.41
N PHE A 49 15.90 -3.39 14.27
CA PHE A 49 16.58 -2.89 13.08
C PHE A 49 16.52 -1.37 12.91
N LEU A 50 15.66 -0.67 13.66
CA LEU A 50 15.49 0.79 13.57
C LEU A 50 16.06 1.48 14.82
N HIS A 51 17.00 2.37 14.62
CA HIS A 51 17.75 3.04 15.70
C HIS A 51 17.13 4.40 16.07
N GLY A 52 15.92 4.39 16.68
CA GLY A 52 15.44 5.55 17.45
C GLY A 52 15.14 6.85 16.68
N GLY A 53 14.99 6.82 15.36
CA GLY A 53 14.59 7.96 14.54
C GLY A 53 13.08 8.21 14.58
N VAL A 54 12.66 9.36 14.05
CA VAL A 54 11.24 9.69 13.80
C VAL A 54 10.79 9.31 12.39
N ASN A 55 11.73 9.02 11.52
CA ASN A 55 11.55 8.56 10.13
C ASN A 55 12.70 7.64 9.72
N VAL A 56 12.60 7.03 8.56
CA VAL A 56 13.60 6.10 8.01
C VAL A 56 13.97 6.53 6.60
N SER A 57 15.26 6.74 6.36
CA SER A 57 15.83 6.99 5.04
C SER A 57 16.28 5.66 4.38
N PRO A 58 16.50 5.63 3.04
CA PRO A 58 17.06 4.45 2.38
C PRO A 58 18.42 4.02 2.94
N ALA A 59 19.25 4.99 3.37
CA ALA A 59 20.56 4.72 3.92
C ALA A 59 20.52 3.99 5.27
N ASP A 60 19.47 4.22 6.07
CA ASP A 60 19.26 3.52 7.34
C ASP A 60 18.96 2.03 7.15
N LEU A 61 18.52 1.65 5.95
CA LEU A 61 18.18 0.28 5.60
C LEU A 61 19.25 -0.41 4.73
N ASP A 62 20.40 0.24 4.51
CA ASP A 62 21.49 -0.39 3.76
C ASP A 62 22.00 -1.65 4.47
N GLY A 63 22.01 -2.77 3.75
CA GLY A 63 22.37 -4.08 4.29
C GLY A 63 21.35 -4.72 5.25
N ILE A 64 20.30 -4.00 5.66
CA ILE A 64 19.24 -4.54 6.50
C ILE A 64 18.37 -5.53 5.70
N PRO A 65 18.04 -6.71 6.28
CA PRO A 65 17.13 -7.65 5.63
C PRO A 65 15.74 -7.05 5.44
N VAL A 66 15.23 -7.10 4.20
CA VAL A 66 13.90 -6.59 3.84
C VAL A 66 12.99 -7.76 3.45
N VAL A 67 11.84 -7.85 4.10
CA VAL A 67 10.73 -8.71 3.68
C VAL A 67 9.91 -7.92 2.67
N GLY A 68 10.01 -8.27 1.39
CA GLY A 68 9.39 -7.56 0.29
C GLY A 68 7.98 -8.07 -0.04
N ILE A 69 7.14 -7.15 -0.53
CA ILE A 69 5.91 -7.53 -1.23
C ILE A 69 6.27 -7.89 -2.67
N LYS A 70 5.72 -8.99 -3.20
CA LYS A 70 5.95 -9.43 -4.59
C LYS A 70 5.60 -8.33 -5.59
N PRO A 71 6.30 -8.27 -6.74
CA PRO A 71 5.92 -7.42 -7.86
C PRO A 71 4.48 -7.69 -8.34
N GLY A 72 3.86 -6.68 -8.97
CA GLY A 72 2.51 -6.76 -9.55
C GLY A 72 1.52 -5.75 -8.96
N GLY A 73 1.91 -5.00 -7.93
CA GLY A 73 1.17 -3.86 -7.40
C GLY A 73 1.98 -2.57 -7.48
N VAL A 74 1.42 -1.47 -6.99
CA VAL A 74 2.08 -0.14 -6.99
C VAL A 74 3.16 -0.01 -5.90
N ILE A 75 3.05 -0.76 -4.83
CA ILE A 75 3.94 -0.62 -3.66
C ILE A 75 5.38 -1.01 -4.00
N ARG A 76 5.57 -2.16 -4.67
CA ARG A 76 6.92 -2.65 -4.98
C ARG A 76 7.73 -1.67 -5.84
N PRO A 77 7.23 -1.12 -6.96
CA PRO A 77 7.95 -0.09 -7.72
C PRO A 77 8.24 1.17 -6.92
N MET A 78 7.31 1.61 -6.04
CA MET A 78 7.54 2.77 -5.18
C MET A 78 8.69 2.53 -4.21
N VAL A 79 8.73 1.37 -3.57
CA VAL A 79 9.81 0.98 -2.65
C VAL A 79 11.16 0.90 -3.39
N GLU A 80 11.20 0.24 -4.54
CA GLU A 80 12.44 0.14 -5.34
C GLU A 80 12.93 1.51 -5.80
N ASN A 81 12.03 2.37 -6.26
CA ASN A 81 12.37 3.74 -6.64
C ASN A 81 12.88 4.55 -5.46
N TRP A 82 12.26 4.43 -4.29
CA TRP A 82 12.67 5.12 -3.09
C TRP A 82 14.11 4.75 -2.68
N PHE A 83 14.49 3.47 -2.72
CA PHE A 83 15.85 3.03 -2.51
C PHE A 83 16.81 3.55 -3.61
N ALA A 84 16.38 3.49 -4.86
CA ALA A 84 17.20 3.90 -6.01
C ALA A 84 17.55 5.39 -5.98
N THR A 85 16.68 6.26 -5.46
CA THR A 85 16.96 7.71 -5.33
C THR A 85 18.19 8.02 -4.47
N ALA A 86 18.51 7.12 -3.52
CA ALA A 86 19.69 7.24 -2.66
C ALA A 86 20.86 6.34 -3.08
N GLY A 87 20.73 5.63 -4.21
CA GLY A 87 21.76 4.69 -4.67
C GLY A 87 21.90 3.44 -3.79
N VAL A 88 20.90 3.15 -2.96
CA VAL A 88 20.87 1.97 -2.07
C VAL A 88 20.14 0.83 -2.78
N SER A 89 20.64 -0.39 -2.63
CA SER A 89 19.98 -1.60 -3.13
C SER A 89 19.36 -2.36 -1.97
N PRO A 90 18.02 -2.52 -1.95
CA PRO A 90 17.35 -3.24 -0.87
C PRO A 90 17.75 -4.72 -0.85
N LYS A 91 18.05 -5.25 0.32
CA LYS A 91 18.39 -6.66 0.52
C LYS A 91 17.11 -7.47 0.76
N PHE A 92 16.36 -7.75 -0.30
CA PHE A 92 15.18 -8.62 -0.19
C PHE A 92 15.59 -10.05 0.14
N VAL A 93 15.26 -10.51 1.35
CA VAL A 93 15.58 -11.88 1.83
C VAL A 93 14.40 -12.83 1.65
N ILE A 94 13.17 -12.31 1.65
CA ILE A 94 11.93 -13.04 1.41
C ILE A 94 10.98 -12.13 0.64
N GLU A 95 10.16 -12.71 -0.24
CA GLU A 95 9.08 -12.01 -0.93
C GLU A 95 7.75 -12.73 -0.68
N VAL A 96 6.75 -11.98 -0.26
CA VAL A 96 5.42 -12.48 0.10
C VAL A 96 4.32 -11.84 -0.72
N GLY A 97 3.13 -12.46 -0.74
CA GLY A 97 2.01 -12.02 -1.55
C GLY A 97 1.23 -10.83 -1.00
N ASP A 98 1.33 -10.53 0.31
CA ASP A 98 0.55 -9.49 0.96
C ASP A 98 1.26 -8.92 2.20
N ALA A 99 0.77 -7.76 2.64
CA ALA A 99 1.34 -7.02 3.77
C ALA A 99 1.18 -7.77 5.11
N GLY A 100 0.09 -8.51 5.30
CA GLY A 100 -0.13 -9.25 6.56
C GLY A 100 0.96 -10.31 6.77
N ALA A 101 1.27 -11.09 5.74
CA ALA A 101 2.35 -12.06 5.78
C ALA A 101 3.71 -11.39 6.03
N ALA A 102 3.98 -10.24 5.40
CA ALA A 102 5.22 -9.48 5.62
C ALA A 102 5.34 -9.03 7.08
N ILE A 103 4.28 -8.49 7.65
CA ILE A 103 4.25 -7.99 9.04
C ILE A 103 4.51 -9.13 10.03
N GLU A 104 3.93 -10.32 9.82
CA GLU A 104 4.15 -11.47 10.70
C GLU A 104 5.60 -11.99 10.63
N LEU A 105 6.22 -11.99 9.45
CA LEU A 105 7.64 -12.34 9.31
C LEU A 105 8.54 -11.32 10.00
N VAL A 106 8.22 -10.03 9.92
CA VAL A 106 8.92 -8.99 10.66
C VAL A 106 8.74 -9.16 12.17
N ARG A 107 7.54 -9.50 12.63
CA ARG A 107 7.26 -9.81 14.04
C ARG A 107 8.11 -10.98 14.54
N ALA A 108 8.37 -11.96 13.68
CA ALA A 108 9.28 -13.08 13.95
C ALA A 108 10.78 -12.70 13.87
N GLY A 109 11.13 -11.44 13.61
CA GLY A 109 12.52 -10.95 13.64
C GLY A 109 13.29 -11.14 12.33
N LEU A 110 12.63 -11.37 11.20
CA LEU A 110 13.32 -11.63 9.92
C LEU A 110 13.86 -10.36 9.23
N GLY A 111 13.64 -9.18 9.79
CA GLY A 111 14.09 -7.93 9.21
C GLY A 111 13.06 -6.83 9.31
N VAL A 112 12.99 -5.97 8.29
CA VAL A 112 12.00 -4.90 8.17
C VAL A 112 11.11 -5.13 6.96
N THR A 113 9.95 -4.46 6.91
CA THR A 113 9.11 -4.40 5.70
C THR A 113 8.61 -2.98 5.47
N ILE A 114 8.28 -2.66 4.23
CA ILE A 114 7.65 -1.40 3.85
C ILE A 114 6.23 -1.71 3.36
N VAL A 115 5.25 -1.20 4.08
CA VAL A 115 3.83 -1.46 3.83
C VAL A 115 3.02 -0.17 3.92
N THR A 116 1.78 -0.20 3.46
CA THR A 116 0.88 0.93 3.58
C THR A 116 0.39 1.12 5.02
N SER A 117 0.16 2.35 5.45
CA SER A 117 -0.35 2.67 6.78
C SER A 117 -1.67 1.95 7.10
N ILE A 118 -2.53 1.76 6.09
CA ILE A 118 -3.80 1.02 6.24
C ILE A 118 -3.61 -0.49 6.46
N SER A 119 -2.45 -1.05 6.09
CA SER A 119 -2.14 -2.47 6.31
C SER A 119 -1.67 -2.77 7.73
N LEU A 120 -1.37 -1.73 8.52
CA LEU A 120 -0.95 -1.86 9.92
C LEU A 120 -1.86 -1.00 10.83
N PRO A 121 -3.11 -1.41 11.07
CA PRO A 121 -4.00 -0.70 11.97
C PRO A 121 -3.43 -0.71 13.41
N GLU A 122 -3.84 0.26 14.21
CA GLU A 122 -3.27 0.52 15.53
C GLU A 122 -3.29 -0.70 16.46
N HIS A 123 -4.38 -1.48 16.42
CA HIS A 123 -4.52 -2.68 17.25
C HIS A 123 -3.54 -3.82 16.87
N GLN A 124 -2.87 -3.75 15.72
CA GLN A 124 -1.85 -4.70 15.28
C GLN A 124 -0.41 -4.23 15.51
N ARG A 125 -0.20 -3.01 16.03
CA ARG A 125 1.14 -2.42 16.24
C ARG A 125 1.88 -2.98 17.45
N ALA A 126 1.22 -3.73 18.34
CA ALA A 126 1.87 -4.27 19.54
C ALA A 126 3.13 -5.07 19.19
N GLY A 127 4.26 -4.71 19.81
CA GLY A 127 5.57 -5.33 19.56
C GLY A 127 6.24 -4.94 18.24
N LEU A 128 5.69 -3.96 17.51
CA LEU A 128 6.26 -3.41 16.29
C LEU A 128 6.55 -1.92 16.43
N ILE A 129 7.59 -1.49 15.74
CA ILE A 129 7.89 -0.08 15.47
C ILE A 129 7.47 0.20 14.04
N SER A 130 6.76 1.29 13.82
CA SER A 130 6.42 1.77 12.48
C SER A 130 6.80 3.23 12.34
N LEU A 131 7.62 3.56 11.34
CA LEU A 131 8.11 4.89 11.07
C LEU A 131 7.81 5.30 9.62
N PRO A 132 7.46 6.57 9.37
CA PRO A 132 7.33 7.08 8.01
C PRO A 132 8.67 7.03 7.28
N LEU A 133 8.61 6.95 5.97
CA LEU A 133 9.79 7.01 5.10
C LEU A 133 10.26 8.45 4.93
N ASP A 134 11.56 8.64 4.71
CA ASP A 134 12.16 9.93 4.34
C ASP A 134 12.95 9.76 3.00
N PRO A 135 12.57 10.42 1.91
CA PRO A 135 11.37 11.28 1.76
C PRO A 135 10.05 10.48 1.85
N ILE A 136 9.02 11.13 2.38
CA ILE A 136 7.68 10.54 2.55
C ILE A 136 7.17 10.01 1.20
N GLN A 137 6.62 8.80 1.23
CA GLN A 137 6.03 8.16 0.06
C GLN A 137 4.52 8.04 0.25
N ASN A 138 3.78 8.89 -0.46
CA ASN A 138 2.32 8.92 -0.42
C ASN A 138 1.73 8.45 -1.75
N PHE A 139 0.53 7.90 -1.68
CA PHE A 139 -0.30 7.59 -2.84
C PHE A 139 -1.79 7.73 -2.50
N GLU A 140 -2.59 7.92 -3.52
CA GLU A 140 -4.03 8.09 -3.36
C GLU A 140 -4.74 6.75 -3.49
N ILE A 141 -5.71 6.51 -2.60
CA ILE A 141 -6.69 5.43 -2.73
C ILE A 141 -8.00 6.02 -3.20
N GLY A 142 -8.60 5.39 -4.18
CA GLY A 142 -9.86 5.84 -4.75
C GLY A 142 -10.79 4.70 -5.12
N ALA A 143 -12.05 5.07 -5.31
CA ALA A 143 -13.07 4.22 -5.88
C ALA A 143 -13.13 4.42 -7.39
N ILE A 144 -13.30 3.33 -8.13
CA ILE A 144 -13.46 3.32 -9.58
C ILE A 144 -14.82 2.72 -9.91
N VAL A 145 -15.57 3.42 -10.74
CA VAL A 145 -16.88 3.00 -11.23
C VAL A 145 -16.85 3.05 -12.76
N PRO A 146 -17.35 2.03 -13.47
CA PRO A 146 -17.42 2.06 -14.93
C PRO A 146 -18.24 3.25 -15.43
N LEU A 147 -17.77 3.92 -16.48
CA LEU A 147 -18.54 4.92 -17.20
C LEU A 147 -19.56 4.19 -18.10
N MET A 148 -20.70 3.84 -17.55
CA MET A 148 -21.77 3.13 -18.25
C MET A 148 -22.86 4.11 -18.68
N GLN A 149 -23.62 3.77 -19.74
CA GLN A 149 -24.80 4.54 -20.15
C GLN A 149 -25.86 4.64 -19.04
N HIS A 150 -25.91 3.63 -18.17
CA HIS A 150 -26.79 3.58 -17.00
C HIS A 150 -25.95 3.34 -15.74
N PRO A 151 -25.52 4.39 -15.04
CA PRO A 151 -24.69 4.26 -13.85
C PRO A 151 -25.42 3.48 -12.76
N ASN A 152 -24.73 2.55 -12.10
CA ASN A 152 -25.25 1.86 -10.92
C ASN A 152 -25.38 2.87 -9.75
N ARG A 153 -26.63 3.25 -9.43
CA ARG A 153 -26.90 4.24 -8.36
C ARG A 153 -26.45 3.75 -6.99
N ALA A 154 -26.50 2.43 -6.74
CA ALA A 154 -26.04 1.86 -5.47
C ALA A 154 -24.51 1.98 -5.34
N ALA A 155 -23.75 1.71 -6.41
CA ALA A 155 -22.31 1.89 -6.42
C ALA A 155 -21.93 3.37 -6.18
N GLN A 156 -22.61 4.31 -6.83
CA GLN A 156 -22.37 5.74 -6.63
C GLN A 156 -22.69 6.20 -5.21
N ALA A 157 -23.82 5.74 -4.64
CA ALA A 157 -24.19 6.05 -3.26
C ALA A 157 -23.18 5.47 -2.26
N LEU A 158 -22.64 4.27 -2.52
CA LEU A 158 -21.60 3.67 -1.70
C LEU A 158 -20.30 4.47 -1.75
N VAL A 159 -19.86 4.90 -2.94
CA VAL A 159 -18.66 5.75 -3.10
C VAL A 159 -18.82 7.05 -2.29
N GLU A 160 -19.97 7.69 -2.38
CA GLU A 160 -20.21 8.95 -1.64
C GLU A 160 -20.25 8.71 -0.12
N SER A 161 -20.88 7.63 0.32
CA SER A 161 -20.88 7.22 1.73
C SER A 161 -19.46 6.97 2.26
N LEU A 162 -18.65 6.24 1.52
CA LEU A 162 -17.24 6.00 1.86
C LEU A 162 -16.45 7.30 1.92
N ARG A 163 -16.65 8.21 0.95
CA ARG A 163 -15.96 9.51 0.92
C ARG A 163 -16.29 10.37 2.13
N VAL A 164 -17.52 10.33 2.60
CA VAL A 164 -17.94 11.07 3.80
C VAL A 164 -17.37 10.42 5.08
N SER A 165 -17.44 9.10 5.18
CA SER A 165 -16.98 8.36 6.38
C SER A 165 -15.47 8.40 6.58
N LEU A 166 -14.69 8.49 5.50
CA LEU A 166 -13.21 8.48 5.55
C LEU A 166 -12.60 9.88 5.70
N LYS A 167 -13.42 10.96 5.71
CA LYS A 167 -12.99 12.34 5.98
C LYS A 167 -13.01 12.71 7.46
N ASN A 168 -13.65 11.90 8.29
CA ASN A 168 -13.75 12.06 9.75
C ASN A 168 -12.72 11.16 10.44
#